data_e93f5c4bb4fad78d473907a695971755
#
_entry.id   e93f5c4bb4fad78d473907a695971755
#
_cell.length_a   1.000
_cell.length_b   1.000
_cell.length_c   1.000
_cell.angle_alpha   90.00
_cell.angle_beta   90.00
_cell.angle_gamma   90.00
#
_symmetry.space_group_name_H-M   'P 1'
#
loop_
_entity.id
_entity.type
_entity.pdbx_description
1 polymer ?
#
loop_
_entity_poly.entity_id
_entity_poly.type
_entity_poly.pdbx_seq_one_letter_code
_entity_poly.pdbx_strand_id
1 'polypeptide(L)'
;MAQWLMAAATWIGRPALNLVRALQGAQCRRRARFETRAIRGITLLREWLSTQQRRQLDSYDYFEVVGCDSGKSYRIQHGGCQNVFELDANGRPRMGWCFIPEGNLVPGDVMLAQKIALETDEWGALAIAKQFLVPPLLPCVVATT
;
A
#
# COMPACT_ATOMS: atom_id res chain seq x y z
N MET A 1 -33.46 -21.44 46.86
CA MET A 1 -33.20 -21.79 45.44
C MET A 1 -32.64 -20.63 44.57
N ALA A 2 -32.50 -19.39 45.09
CA ALA A 2 -32.02 -18.25 44.31
C ALA A 2 -30.48 -18.07 44.28
N GLN A 3 -29.75 -18.71 45.18
CA GLN A 3 -28.27 -18.56 45.25
C GLN A 3 -27.47 -19.32 44.16
N TRP A 4 -28.03 -20.34 43.56
CA TRP A 4 -27.38 -21.16 42.54
C TRP A 4 -27.39 -20.49 41.15
N LEU A 5 -28.34 -19.61 40.87
CA LEU A 5 -28.44 -18.91 39.58
C LEU A 5 -27.43 -17.74 39.44
N MET A 6 -27.04 -17.13 40.55
CA MET A 6 -26.06 -16.06 40.54
C MET A 6 -24.61 -16.58 40.33
N ALA A 7 -24.30 -17.79 40.81
CA ALA A 7 -22.96 -18.39 40.64
C ALA A 7 -22.68 -18.83 39.21
N ALA A 8 -23.71 -19.27 38.45
CA ALA A 8 -23.56 -19.70 37.06
C ALA A 8 -23.28 -18.56 36.11
N ALA A 9 -23.87 -17.38 36.34
CA ALA A 9 -23.68 -16.19 35.48
C ALA A 9 -22.25 -15.63 35.56
N THR A 10 -21.57 -15.74 36.71
CA THR A 10 -20.19 -15.26 36.89
C THR A 10 -19.15 -16.21 36.27
N TRP A 11 -19.47 -17.47 36.08
CA TRP A 11 -18.57 -18.49 35.53
C TRP A 11 -18.45 -18.40 33.98
N ILE A 12 -19.54 -18.04 33.31
CA ILE A 12 -19.56 -17.92 31.83
C ILE A 12 -18.92 -16.62 31.37
N GLY A 13 -18.97 -15.55 32.15
CA GLY A 13 -18.41 -14.24 31.77
C GLY A 13 -16.87 -14.17 31.79
N ARG A 14 -16.21 -14.85 32.71
CA ARG A 14 -14.75 -14.83 32.87
C ARG A 14 -13.99 -15.43 31.69
N PRO A 15 -14.30 -16.65 31.20
CA PRO A 15 -13.60 -17.21 30.06
C PRO A 15 -13.81 -16.43 28.76
N ALA A 16 -15.03 -15.88 28.56
CA ALA A 16 -15.32 -15.03 27.40
C ALA A 16 -14.50 -13.75 27.41
N LEU A 17 -14.39 -13.07 28.55
CA LEU A 17 -13.56 -11.87 28.72
C LEU A 17 -12.05 -12.16 28.50
N ASN A 18 -11.57 -13.32 28.97
CA ASN A 18 -10.19 -13.72 28.76
C ASN A 18 -9.90 -14.03 27.27
N LEU A 19 -10.85 -14.64 26.57
CA LEU A 19 -10.74 -14.90 25.14
C LEU A 19 -10.73 -13.59 24.35
N VAL A 20 -11.59 -12.63 24.65
CA VAL A 20 -11.61 -11.30 24.02
C VAL A 20 -10.28 -10.57 24.24
N ARG A 21 -9.76 -10.58 25.47
CA ARG A 21 -8.44 -9.98 25.78
C ARG A 21 -7.29 -10.66 25.03
N ALA A 22 -7.32 -11.98 24.92
CA ALA A 22 -6.32 -12.76 24.18
C ALA A 22 -6.36 -12.42 22.67
N LEU A 23 -7.55 -12.31 22.06
CA LEU A 23 -7.74 -11.94 20.68
C LEU A 23 -7.30 -10.50 20.42
N GLN A 24 -7.65 -9.55 21.29
CA GLN A 24 -7.19 -8.17 21.19
C GLN A 24 -5.65 -8.07 21.30
N GLY A 25 -5.06 -8.80 22.24
CA GLY A 25 -3.59 -8.86 22.37
C GLY A 25 -2.91 -9.47 21.14
N ALA A 26 -3.51 -10.49 20.51
CA ALA A 26 -3.00 -11.09 19.28
C ALA A 26 -3.10 -10.11 18.09
N GLN A 27 -4.20 -9.37 17.96
CA GLN A 27 -4.36 -8.34 16.93
C GLN A 27 -3.35 -7.19 17.12
N CYS A 28 -3.18 -6.72 18.35
CA CYS A 28 -2.20 -5.67 18.66
C CYS A 28 -0.77 -6.10 18.28
N ARG A 29 -0.38 -7.32 18.62
CA ARG A 29 0.95 -7.88 18.23
C ARG A 29 1.11 -8.03 16.71
N ARG A 30 0.05 -8.43 15.99
CA ARG A 30 0.06 -8.52 14.52
C ARG A 30 0.24 -7.14 13.89
N ARG A 31 -0.48 -6.15 14.38
CA ARG A 31 -0.39 -4.76 13.93
C ARG A 31 1.01 -4.20 14.17
N ALA A 32 1.56 -4.33 15.37
CA ALA A 32 2.91 -3.87 15.70
C ALA A 32 3.99 -4.53 14.81
N ARG A 33 3.87 -5.83 14.52
CA ARG A 33 4.78 -6.52 13.60
C ARG A 33 4.65 -6.00 12.17
N PHE A 34 3.45 -5.72 11.70
CA PHE A 34 3.21 -5.15 10.38
C PHE A 34 3.80 -3.74 10.28
N GLU A 35 3.58 -2.89 11.27
CA GLU A 35 4.14 -1.53 11.35
C GLU A 35 5.68 -1.55 11.31
N THR A 36 6.31 -2.43 12.08
CA THR A 36 7.78 -2.59 12.06
C THR A 36 8.28 -3.02 10.68
N ARG A 37 7.59 -3.94 10.00
CA ARG A 37 7.94 -4.37 8.63
C ARG A 37 7.73 -3.23 7.63
N ALA A 38 6.63 -2.47 7.76
CA ALA A 38 6.34 -1.33 6.90
C ALA A 38 7.44 -0.25 6.97
N ILE A 39 7.90 0.07 8.19
CA ILE A 39 9.01 1.01 8.39
C ILE A 39 10.29 0.50 7.70
N ARG A 40 10.64 -0.78 7.87
CA ARG A 40 11.82 -1.38 7.21
C ARG A 40 11.70 -1.36 5.69
N GLY A 41 10.53 -1.69 5.14
CA GLY A 41 10.29 -1.68 3.70
C GLY A 41 10.45 -0.27 3.11
N ILE A 42 9.90 0.77 3.76
CA ILE A 42 10.10 2.16 3.33
C ILE A 42 11.57 2.59 3.46
N THR A 43 12.27 2.18 4.52
CA THR A 43 13.71 2.48 4.68
C THR A 43 14.52 1.87 3.52
N LEU A 44 14.29 0.59 3.21
CA LEU A 44 14.94 -0.07 2.09
C LEU A 44 14.61 0.61 0.75
N LEU A 45 13.33 0.89 0.49
CA LEU A 45 12.93 1.62 -0.71
C LEU A 45 13.74 2.92 -0.86
N ARG A 46 13.85 3.71 0.20
CA ARG A 46 14.59 4.99 0.19
C ARG A 46 16.08 4.83 -0.16
N GLU A 47 16.70 3.73 0.20
CA GLU A 47 18.10 3.45 -0.16
C GLU A 47 18.26 3.26 -1.68
N TRP A 48 17.24 2.73 -2.36
CA TRP A 48 17.22 2.46 -3.80
C TRP A 48 16.67 3.61 -4.64
N LEU A 49 16.13 4.66 -4.03
CA LEU A 49 15.65 5.84 -4.72
C LEU A 49 16.79 6.83 -5.00
N SER A 50 16.76 7.46 -6.17
CA SER A 50 17.59 8.64 -6.45
C SER A 50 17.22 9.80 -5.53
N THR A 51 18.09 10.82 -5.44
CA THR A 51 17.80 12.02 -4.65
C THR A 51 16.51 12.72 -5.06
N GLN A 52 16.21 12.75 -6.36
CA GLN A 52 14.97 13.33 -6.88
C GLN A 52 13.74 12.49 -6.48
N GLN A 53 13.80 11.17 -6.67
CA GLN A 53 12.72 10.27 -6.30
C GLN A 53 12.43 10.30 -4.80
N ARG A 54 13.46 10.39 -3.95
CA ARG A 54 13.27 10.57 -2.49
C ARG A 54 12.51 11.85 -2.17
N ARG A 55 12.88 12.98 -2.81
CA ARG A 55 12.15 14.24 -2.63
C ARG A 55 10.70 14.16 -3.08
N GLN A 56 10.42 13.47 -4.20
CA GLN A 56 9.06 13.24 -4.66
C GLN A 56 8.27 12.42 -3.63
N LEU A 57 8.84 11.31 -3.15
CA LEU A 57 8.20 10.47 -2.14
C LEU A 57 7.91 11.23 -0.84
N ASP A 58 8.87 12.04 -0.38
CA ASP A 58 8.73 12.80 0.87
C ASP A 58 7.73 13.95 0.78
N SER A 59 7.57 14.56 -0.40
CA SER A 59 6.72 15.73 -0.59
C SER A 59 5.32 15.39 -1.08
N TYR A 60 5.18 14.28 -1.83
CA TYR A 60 3.95 14.00 -2.57
C TYR A 60 3.45 12.56 -2.42
N ASP A 61 4.10 11.72 -1.60
CA ASP A 61 3.80 10.30 -1.43
C ASP A 61 3.83 9.49 -2.74
N TYR A 62 4.62 9.92 -3.73
CA TYR A 62 4.92 9.18 -4.96
C TYR A 62 6.35 9.45 -5.43
N PHE A 63 6.82 8.63 -6.37
CA PHE A 63 8.01 8.92 -7.18
C PHE A 63 7.80 8.43 -8.61
N GLU A 64 8.62 8.95 -9.52
CA GLU A 64 8.53 8.64 -10.94
C GLU A 64 9.73 7.80 -11.39
N VAL A 65 9.47 6.88 -12.30
CA VAL A 65 10.46 6.01 -12.95
C VAL A 65 10.27 6.07 -14.46
N VAL A 66 11.33 5.73 -15.21
CA VAL A 66 11.27 5.61 -16.66
C VAL A 66 11.35 4.13 -17.00
N GLY A 67 10.41 3.66 -17.81
CA GLY A 67 10.40 2.30 -18.30
C GLY A 67 11.60 2.04 -19.22
N CYS A 68 12.25 0.89 -19.03
CA CYS A 68 13.49 0.57 -19.73
C CYS A 68 13.29 0.28 -21.22
N ASP A 69 12.12 -0.21 -21.62
CA ASP A 69 11.86 -0.64 -23.01
C ASP A 69 11.20 0.47 -23.84
N SER A 70 10.21 1.18 -23.26
CA SER A 70 9.42 2.19 -23.97
C SER A 70 9.90 3.62 -23.78
N GLY A 71 10.68 3.89 -22.73
CA GLY A 71 11.03 5.24 -22.31
C GLY A 71 9.88 6.05 -21.74
N LYS A 72 8.73 5.44 -21.48
CA LYS A 72 7.58 6.10 -20.85
C LYS A 72 7.84 6.39 -19.38
N SER A 73 7.23 7.45 -18.89
CA SER A 73 7.26 7.77 -17.46
C SER A 73 6.11 7.11 -16.71
N TYR A 74 6.43 6.54 -15.57
CA TYR A 74 5.48 5.93 -14.65
C TYR A 74 5.58 6.59 -13.29
N ARG A 75 4.44 6.87 -12.66
CA ARG A 75 4.32 7.33 -11.28
C ARG A 75 3.92 6.18 -10.39
N ILE A 76 4.71 5.90 -9.37
CA ILE A 76 4.43 4.90 -8.34
C ILE A 76 4.01 5.66 -7.07
N GLN A 77 2.72 5.55 -6.70
CA GLN A 77 2.18 6.15 -5.48
C GLN A 77 2.38 5.24 -4.28
N HIS A 78 2.38 5.83 -3.09
CA HIS A 78 2.42 5.06 -1.86
C HIS A 78 1.21 4.12 -1.78
N GLY A 79 1.47 2.81 -1.73
CA GLY A 79 0.42 1.79 -1.71
C GLY A 79 0.93 0.42 -2.11
N GLY A 80 0.03 -0.57 -2.07
CA GLY A 80 0.33 -1.97 -2.40
C GLY A 80 -0.34 -2.48 -3.68
N CYS A 81 -1.33 -1.75 -4.22
CA CYS A 81 -2.02 -2.11 -5.45
C CYS A 81 -2.69 -0.88 -6.08
N GLN A 82 -2.96 -0.95 -7.39
CA GLN A 82 -3.56 0.15 -8.17
C GLN A 82 -2.82 1.48 -7.99
N ASN A 83 -1.50 1.42 -7.83
CA ASN A 83 -0.67 2.53 -7.43
C ASN A 83 0.36 2.93 -8.48
N VAL A 84 0.38 2.29 -9.65
CA VAL A 84 1.26 2.63 -10.77
C VAL A 84 0.46 3.28 -11.89
N PHE A 85 0.93 4.43 -12.37
CA PHE A 85 0.27 5.21 -13.42
C PHE A 85 1.25 5.55 -14.53
N GLU A 86 0.92 5.16 -15.76
CA GLU A 86 1.59 5.67 -16.97
C GLU A 86 1.24 7.15 -17.15
N LEU A 87 2.22 7.98 -17.41
CA LEU A 87 2.07 9.43 -17.57
C LEU A 87 2.09 9.82 -19.06
N ASP A 88 1.33 10.85 -19.39
CA ASP A 88 1.45 11.52 -20.69
C ASP A 88 2.64 12.51 -20.70
N ALA A 89 2.89 13.16 -21.85
CA ALA A 89 3.94 14.13 -22.01
C ALA A 89 3.82 15.38 -21.07
N ASN A 90 2.65 15.58 -20.47
CA ASN A 90 2.38 16.67 -19.53
C ASN A 90 2.47 16.21 -18.06
N GLY A 91 2.91 14.96 -17.82
CA GLY A 91 2.98 14.36 -16.48
C GLY A 91 1.62 14.01 -15.87
N ARG A 92 0.56 13.90 -16.70
CA ARG A 92 -0.78 13.52 -16.22
C ARG A 92 -0.98 12.03 -16.34
N PRO A 93 -1.62 11.39 -15.35
CA PRO A 93 -1.97 9.97 -15.42
C PRO A 93 -2.88 9.67 -16.63
N ARG A 94 -2.47 8.74 -17.47
CA ARG A 94 -3.18 8.29 -18.67
C ARG A 94 -3.80 6.91 -18.47
N MET A 95 -3.04 5.99 -17.90
CA MET A 95 -3.43 4.60 -17.68
C MET A 95 -2.93 4.16 -16.31
N GLY A 96 -3.75 3.42 -15.58
CA GLY A 96 -3.36 2.79 -14.33
C GLY A 96 -3.00 1.33 -14.52
N TRP A 97 -2.02 0.86 -13.75
CA TRP A 97 -1.52 -0.51 -13.75
C TRP A 97 -1.59 -1.08 -12.33
N CYS A 98 -2.28 -2.19 -12.18
CA CYS A 98 -2.41 -2.90 -10.93
C CYS A 98 -1.52 -4.13 -10.94
N PHE A 99 -0.44 -4.09 -10.18
CA PHE A 99 0.38 -5.24 -9.87
C PHE A 99 -0.17 -5.90 -8.61
N ILE A 100 -0.50 -7.17 -8.69
CA ILE A 100 -1.02 -7.94 -7.55
C ILE A 100 0.16 -8.74 -6.98
N PRO A 101 0.80 -8.25 -5.89
CA PRO A 101 1.92 -8.97 -5.31
C PRO A 101 1.42 -10.26 -4.63
N GLU A 102 2.19 -11.32 -4.74
CA GLU A 102 1.95 -12.53 -3.96
C GLU A 102 2.41 -12.33 -2.51
N GLY A 103 1.60 -12.84 -1.57
CA GLY A 103 1.91 -12.77 -0.15
C GLY A 103 1.49 -11.49 0.55
N ASN A 104 1.89 -11.37 1.82
CA ASN A 104 1.56 -10.23 2.69
C ASN A 104 2.74 -9.24 2.71
N LEU A 105 2.95 -8.56 1.58
CA LEU A 105 4.00 -7.56 1.42
C LEU A 105 3.58 -6.21 2.00
N VAL A 106 4.56 -5.45 2.49
CA VAL A 106 4.35 -4.07 2.93
C VAL A 106 4.51 -3.11 1.75
N PRO A 107 3.88 -1.93 1.77
CA PRO A 107 3.91 -0.99 0.64
C PRO A 107 5.31 -0.68 0.11
N GLY A 108 6.30 -0.49 1.00
CA GLY A 108 7.68 -0.19 0.59
C GLY A 108 8.31 -1.29 -0.27
N ASP A 109 8.08 -2.56 0.09
CA ASP A 109 8.60 -3.71 -0.67
C ASP A 109 7.93 -3.81 -2.04
N VAL A 110 6.60 -3.56 -2.10
CA VAL A 110 5.84 -3.57 -3.35
C VAL A 110 6.32 -2.46 -4.28
N MET A 111 6.45 -1.23 -3.78
CA MET A 111 6.89 -0.07 -4.56
C MET A 111 8.32 -0.27 -5.09
N LEU A 112 9.21 -0.88 -4.29
CA LEU A 112 10.57 -1.20 -4.73
C LEU A 112 10.57 -2.25 -5.84
N ALA A 113 9.78 -3.31 -5.69
CA ALA A 113 9.64 -4.34 -6.72
C ALA A 113 9.08 -3.76 -8.04
N GLN A 114 8.06 -2.88 -7.96
CA GLN A 114 7.48 -2.18 -9.10
C GLN A 114 8.53 -1.29 -9.81
N LYS A 115 9.33 -0.55 -9.03
CA LYS A 115 10.41 0.26 -9.58
C LYS A 115 11.41 -0.60 -10.34
N ILE A 116 11.93 -1.65 -9.70
CA ILE A 116 12.92 -2.54 -10.32
C ILE A 116 12.34 -3.16 -11.60
N ALA A 117 11.12 -3.70 -11.55
CA ALA A 117 10.50 -4.34 -12.69
C ALA A 117 10.35 -3.39 -13.89
N LEU A 118 9.87 -2.16 -13.68
CA LEU A 118 9.71 -1.18 -14.75
C LEU A 118 11.06 -0.70 -15.31
N GLU A 119 12.10 -0.61 -14.49
CA GLU A 119 13.43 -0.16 -14.90
C GLU A 119 14.30 -1.26 -15.52
N THR A 120 13.93 -2.56 -15.39
CA THR A 120 14.74 -3.69 -15.85
C THR A 120 14.04 -4.64 -16.82
N ASP A 121 12.70 -4.75 -16.76
CA ASP A 121 11.87 -5.61 -17.61
C ASP A 121 10.46 -5.04 -17.70
N GLU A 122 10.32 -3.89 -18.33
CA GLU A 122 9.05 -3.17 -18.43
C GLU A 122 7.96 -4.01 -19.09
N TRP A 123 8.29 -4.66 -20.25
CA TRP A 123 7.29 -5.45 -20.96
C TRP A 123 6.83 -6.67 -20.17
N GLY A 124 7.73 -7.37 -19.50
CA GLY A 124 7.39 -8.48 -18.62
C GLY A 124 6.53 -8.05 -17.44
N ALA A 125 6.87 -6.91 -16.82
CA ALA A 125 6.09 -6.35 -15.74
C ALA A 125 4.67 -5.96 -16.17
N LEU A 126 4.52 -5.29 -17.30
CA LEU A 126 3.21 -4.86 -17.82
C LEU A 126 2.37 -6.04 -18.31
N ALA A 127 2.98 -7.11 -18.81
CA ALA A 127 2.28 -8.31 -19.27
C ALA A 127 1.50 -9.03 -18.15
N ILE A 128 1.98 -8.95 -16.90
CA ILE A 128 1.31 -9.56 -15.73
C ILE A 128 0.41 -8.60 -14.97
N ALA A 129 0.55 -7.29 -15.21
CA ALA A 129 -0.25 -6.27 -14.56
C ALA A 129 -1.65 -6.17 -15.18
N LYS A 130 -2.63 -5.80 -14.36
CA LYS A 130 -3.99 -5.49 -14.84
C LYS A 130 -4.14 -4.00 -15.07
N GLN A 131 -4.62 -3.62 -16.25
CA GLN A 131 -4.93 -2.24 -16.57
C GLN A 131 -6.21 -1.78 -15.88
N PHE A 132 -6.25 -0.52 -15.47
CA PHE A 132 -7.47 0.14 -15.05
C PHE A 132 -7.51 1.59 -15.57
N LEU A 133 -8.73 2.08 -15.80
CA LEU A 133 -8.93 3.45 -16.26
C LEU A 133 -8.69 4.42 -15.11
N VAL A 134 -7.93 5.45 -15.38
CA VAL A 134 -7.78 6.59 -14.45
C VAL A 134 -8.99 7.50 -14.66
N PRO A 135 -9.81 7.77 -13.64
CA PRO A 135 -10.89 8.73 -13.77
C PRO A 135 -10.31 10.09 -14.20
N PRO A 136 -10.94 10.79 -15.17
CA PRO A 136 -10.51 12.15 -15.48
C PRO A 136 -10.60 12.99 -14.20
N LEU A 137 -9.52 13.71 -13.90
CA LEU A 137 -9.53 14.69 -12.82
C LEU A 137 -10.64 15.69 -13.13
N LEU A 138 -11.77 15.60 -12.43
CA LEU A 138 -12.78 16.65 -12.49
C LEU A 138 -12.10 17.95 -12.09
N PRO A 139 -12.19 19.02 -12.90
CA PRO A 139 -11.68 20.32 -12.48
C PRO A 139 -12.35 20.65 -11.14
N CYS A 140 -11.56 20.97 -10.12
CA CYS A 140 -12.08 21.55 -8.90
C CYS A 140 -12.87 22.79 -9.30
N VAL A 141 -14.20 22.69 -9.27
CA VAL A 141 -15.07 23.86 -9.36
C VAL A 141 -14.83 24.62 -8.07
N VAL A 142 -13.96 25.62 -8.12
CA VAL A 142 -13.84 26.61 -7.06
C VAL A 142 -15.17 27.32 -7.06
N ALA A 143 -16.03 26.97 -6.11
CA ALA A 143 -17.26 27.74 -5.86
C ALA A 143 -16.81 29.11 -5.33
N THR A 144 -16.75 30.09 -6.20
CA THR A 144 -16.70 31.50 -5.82
C THR A 144 -18.07 31.87 -5.26
N THR A 145 -18.12 32.01 -3.95
CA THR A 145 -19.18 32.70 -3.20
C THR A 145 -18.85 34.16 -3.13
#